data_eeb248e2e6f99e2c82d0fe7735bac416
#
_entry.id   eeb248e2e6f99e2c82d0fe7735bac416
#
_cell.length_a   1.000
_cell.length_b   1.000
_cell.length_c   1.000
_cell.angle_alpha   90.00
_cell.angle_beta   90.00
_cell.angle_gamma   90.00
#
_symmetry.space_group_name_H-M   'P 1'
#
loop_
_entity.id
_entity.type
_entity.pdbx_description
1 polymer ?
#
loop_
_entity_poly.entity_id
_entity_poly.type
_entity_poly.pdbx_seq_one_letter_code
_entity_poly.pdbx_strand_id
1 'polypeptide(L)'
;MIGITAYGAYIPRRRLQRKSVAQANAWFAPNLVGGAKGERAMANWDEDAVTMAFEAGRDCLPALDPVKDRAHVDGVYLASTTLPYADRQNASIVAAALGLGERISSVDLS
;
A
#
# COMPACT_ATOMS: atom_id res chain seq x y z
N MET A 1 9.82 -25.10 -6.55
CA MET A 1 8.71 -24.89 -5.60
C MET A 1 8.25 -23.45 -5.73
N ILE A 2 6.97 -23.23 -5.85
CA ILE A 2 6.38 -21.88 -5.94
C ILE A 2 5.73 -21.55 -4.60
N GLY A 3 6.00 -20.38 -4.05
CA GLY A 3 5.43 -19.97 -2.77
C GLY A 3 5.82 -18.55 -2.38
N ILE A 4 5.31 -18.09 -1.24
CA ILE A 4 5.65 -16.79 -0.64
C ILE A 4 6.95 -16.96 0.14
N THR A 5 7.99 -16.22 -0.23
CA THR A 5 9.31 -16.27 0.42
C THR A 5 9.47 -15.21 1.50
N ALA A 6 8.80 -14.06 1.36
CA ALA A 6 8.81 -12.98 2.34
C ALA A 6 7.49 -12.18 2.26
N TYR A 7 7.19 -11.47 3.30
CA TYR A 7 6.09 -10.50 3.35
C TYR A 7 6.47 -9.30 4.19
N GLY A 8 5.78 -8.19 3.99
CA GLY A 8 5.94 -6.98 4.77
C GLY A 8 4.64 -6.19 4.76
N ALA A 9 4.51 -5.28 5.71
CA ALA A 9 3.31 -4.46 5.85
C ALA A 9 3.65 -3.05 6.34
N TYR A 10 2.79 -2.12 5.97
CA TYR A 10 2.78 -0.78 6.52
C TYR A 10 1.36 -0.39 6.93
N ILE A 11 1.20 0.08 8.15
CA ILE A 11 -0.08 0.56 8.67
C ILE A 11 0.12 2.01 9.11
N PRO A 12 -0.61 2.99 8.52
CA PRO A 12 -0.56 4.38 8.93
C PRO A 12 -0.80 4.55 10.43
N ARG A 13 -0.11 5.49 11.05
CA ARG A 13 -0.15 5.69 12.51
C ARG A 13 -1.46 6.28 13.01
N ARG A 14 -2.12 7.12 12.20
CA ARG A 14 -3.36 7.79 12.59
C ARG A 14 -4.52 6.81 12.68
N ARG A 15 -5.40 7.08 13.60
CA ARG A 15 -6.64 6.32 13.79
C ARG A 15 -7.84 7.26 13.68
N LEU A 16 -8.82 6.82 12.96
CA LEU A 16 -10.09 7.52 12.82
C LEU A 16 -11.20 6.68 13.45
N GLN A 17 -11.94 7.28 14.38
CA GLN A 17 -13.09 6.64 15.01
C GLN A 17 -14.19 6.42 13.96
N ARG A 18 -14.62 5.19 13.76
CA ARG A 18 -15.69 4.88 12.80
C ARG A 18 -17.00 5.60 13.12
N LYS A 19 -17.27 5.81 14.41
CA LYS A 19 -18.41 6.59 14.86
C LYS A 19 -18.40 8.03 14.33
N SER A 20 -17.25 8.69 14.30
CA SER A 20 -17.12 10.05 13.77
C SER A 20 -17.42 10.10 12.27
N VAL A 21 -16.95 9.11 11.51
CA VAL A 21 -17.27 9.00 10.08
C VAL A 21 -18.78 8.79 9.86
N ALA A 22 -19.37 7.88 10.62
CA ALA A 22 -20.80 7.58 10.52
C ALA A 22 -21.66 8.79 10.89
N GLN A 23 -21.31 9.54 11.93
CA GLN A 23 -22.01 10.76 12.33
C GLN A 23 -21.91 11.85 11.27
N ALA A 24 -20.73 12.06 10.67
CA ALA A 24 -20.54 13.04 9.60
C ALA A 24 -21.37 12.71 8.34
N ASN A 25 -21.67 11.44 8.11
CA ASN A 25 -22.44 10.97 6.95
C ASN A 25 -23.89 10.57 7.29
N ALA A 26 -24.34 10.78 8.53
CA ALA A 26 -25.66 10.34 8.99
C ALA A 26 -26.84 11.00 8.22
N TRP A 27 -26.66 12.21 7.71
CA TRP A 27 -27.62 12.89 6.87
C TRP A 27 -27.88 12.17 5.53
N PHE A 28 -26.86 11.48 5.01
CA PHE A 28 -26.91 10.74 3.74
C PHE A 28 -27.18 9.24 3.97
N ALA A 29 -26.57 8.65 5.00
CA ALA A 29 -26.62 7.22 5.30
C ALA A 29 -26.79 6.97 6.80
N PRO A 30 -27.99 7.19 7.37
CA PRO A 30 -28.23 7.09 8.81
C PRO A 30 -28.04 5.68 9.38
N ASN A 31 -28.15 4.65 8.56
CA ASN A 31 -27.93 3.25 8.93
C ASN A 31 -26.46 2.92 9.28
N LEU A 32 -25.49 3.76 8.88
CA LEU A 32 -24.08 3.57 9.22
C LEU A 32 -23.80 3.70 10.71
N VAL A 33 -24.60 4.48 11.43
CA VAL A 33 -24.38 4.78 12.87
C VAL A 33 -24.44 3.52 13.73
N GLY A 34 -25.35 2.61 13.44
CA GLY A 34 -25.55 1.39 14.22
C GLY A 34 -24.38 0.39 14.15
N GLY A 35 -23.67 0.36 13.01
CA GLY A 35 -22.53 -0.54 12.77
C GLY A 35 -21.15 0.08 13.02
N ALA A 36 -21.09 1.37 13.37
CA ALA A 36 -19.85 2.14 13.42
C ALA A 36 -19.08 1.95 14.73
N LYS A 37 -18.49 0.78 14.92
CA LYS A 37 -17.65 0.44 16.09
C LYS A 37 -16.16 0.42 15.75
N GLY A 38 -15.32 0.81 16.74
CA GLY A 38 -13.87 0.74 16.65
C GLY A 38 -13.25 1.82 15.77
N GLU A 39 -12.01 1.59 15.41
CA GLU A 39 -11.15 2.52 14.67
C GLU A 39 -10.74 1.95 13.33
N ARG A 40 -10.30 2.84 12.44
CA ARG A 40 -9.59 2.45 11.21
C ARG A 40 -8.30 3.25 11.08
N ALA A 41 -7.28 2.64 10.49
CA ALA A 41 -6.08 3.37 10.10
C ALA A 41 -6.42 4.42 9.04
N MET A 42 -5.77 5.56 9.10
CA MET A 42 -5.95 6.67 8.19
C MET A 42 -4.59 7.19 7.74
N ALA A 43 -4.42 7.36 6.44
CA ALA A 43 -3.23 7.96 5.86
C ALA A 43 -3.00 9.39 6.40
N ASN A 44 -1.76 9.78 6.53
CA ASN A 44 -1.36 11.15 6.85
C ASN A 44 -1.37 12.01 5.58
N TRP A 45 -1.07 13.30 5.70
CA TRP A 45 -1.01 14.26 4.59
C TRP A 45 0.03 13.92 3.53
N ASP A 46 1.11 13.27 3.93
CA ASP A 46 2.25 12.86 3.12
C ASP A 46 2.22 11.38 2.74
N GLU A 47 1.13 10.69 3.01
CA GLU A 47 0.95 9.27 2.73
C GLU A 47 -0.11 9.05 1.64
N ASP A 48 0.26 8.30 0.61
CA ASP A 48 -0.61 7.82 -0.44
C ASP A 48 -0.35 6.33 -0.74
N ALA A 49 -1.02 5.77 -1.74
CA ALA A 49 -0.85 4.37 -2.10
C ALA A 49 0.61 4.03 -2.50
N VAL A 50 1.31 4.95 -3.15
CA VAL A 50 2.71 4.75 -3.57
C VAL A 50 3.66 4.77 -2.38
N THR A 51 3.55 5.76 -1.50
CA THR A 51 4.41 5.87 -0.31
C THR A 51 4.17 4.74 0.68
N MET A 52 2.91 4.33 0.87
CA MET A 52 2.58 3.19 1.72
C MET A 52 3.08 1.86 1.14
N ALA A 53 3.01 1.68 -0.18
CA ALA A 53 3.56 0.50 -0.86
C ALA A 53 5.09 0.45 -0.74
N PHE A 54 5.77 1.60 -0.85
CA PHE A 54 7.20 1.69 -0.61
C PHE A 54 7.58 1.25 0.81
N GLU A 55 6.88 1.74 1.83
CA GLU A 55 7.15 1.37 3.22
C GLU A 55 6.90 -0.14 3.49
N ALA A 56 5.83 -0.70 2.92
CA ALA A 56 5.57 -2.13 3.01
C ALA A 56 6.67 -2.97 2.31
N GLY A 57 7.13 -2.52 1.14
CA GLY A 57 8.25 -3.14 0.43
C GLY A 57 9.56 -3.04 1.22
N ARG A 58 9.81 -1.91 1.86
CA ARG A 58 10.98 -1.69 2.71
C ARG A 58 10.98 -2.61 3.96
N ASP A 59 9.82 -2.93 4.48
CA ASP A 59 9.65 -3.91 5.56
C ASP A 59 9.87 -5.36 5.07
N CYS A 60 9.43 -5.65 3.84
CA CYS A 60 9.56 -6.98 3.24
C CYS A 60 11.00 -7.33 2.82
N LEU A 61 11.70 -6.43 2.15
CA LEU A 61 12.98 -6.70 1.48
C LEU A 61 14.10 -7.20 2.40
N PRO A 62 14.25 -6.77 3.67
CA PRO A 62 15.29 -7.29 4.55
C PRO A 62 15.19 -8.79 4.87
N ALA A 63 14.01 -9.37 4.69
CA ALA A 63 13.81 -10.81 4.85
C ALA A 63 14.32 -11.63 3.66
N LEU A 64 14.63 -10.98 2.53
CA LEU A 64 15.16 -11.60 1.33
C LEU A 64 16.71 -11.57 1.33
N ASP A 65 17.31 -12.67 0.88
CA ASP A 65 18.75 -12.69 0.63
C ASP A 65 19.12 -11.69 -0.48
N PRO A 66 20.06 -10.74 -0.23
CA PRO A 66 20.37 -9.69 -1.21
C PRO A 66 20.86 -10.21 -2.55
N VAL A 67 21.58 -11.33 -2.57
CA VAL A 67 22.19 -11.90 -3.77
C VAL A 67 21.28 -12.91 -4.45
N LYS A 68 20.63 -13.78 -3.67
CA LYS A 68 19.84 -14.88 -4.21
C LYS A 68 18.42 -14.49 -4.59
N ASP A 69 17.80 -13.63 -3.77
CA ASP A 69 16.37 -13.33 -3.89
C ASP A 69 16.14 -11.91 -4.41
N ARG A 70 16.69 -10.89 -3.74
CA ARG A 70 16.45 -9.49 -4.09
C ARG A 70 16.97 -9.12 -5.49
N ALA A 71 18.14 -9.65 -5.87
CA ALA A 71 18.72 -9.43 -7.20
C ALA A 71 17.93 -10.09 -8.33
N HIS A 72 17.03 -11.02 -8.00
CA HIS A 72 16.19 -11.76 -8.95
C HIS A 72 14.73 -11.36 -8.90
N VAL A 73 14.40 -10.19 -8.34
CA VAL A 73 13.05 -9.63 -8.45
C VAL A 73 12.81 -9.19 -9.89
N ASP A 74 11.91 -9.85 -10.58
CA ASP A 74 11.62 -9.63 -12.00
C ASP A 74 10.47 -8.69 -12.25
N GLY A 75 9.61 -8.47 -11.25
CA GLY A 75 8.44 -7.62 -11.41
C GLY A 75 7.89 -7.03 -10.12
N VAL A 76 7.23 -5.88 -10.27
CA VAL A 76 6.44 -5.21 -9.23
C VAL A 76 5.02 -5.01 -9.75
N TYR A 77 4.07 -5.54 -9.04
CA TYR A 77 2.64 -5.36 -9.30
C TYR A 77 2.04 -4.54 -8.17
N LEU A 78 1.59 -3.34 -8.48
CA LEU A 78 0.96 -2.44 -7.52
C LEU A 78 -0.55 -2.40 -7.76
N ALA A 79 -1.31 -2.92 -6.80
CA ALA A 79 -2.76 -2.93 -6.85
C ALA A 79 -3.35 -1.91 -5.86
N SER A 80 -4.15 -0.97 -6.37
CA SER A 80 -4.85 0.01 -5.53
C SER A 80 -5.94 0.71 -6.32
N THR A 81 -7.05 1.04 -5.66
CA THR A 81 -8.12 1.88 -6.20
C THR A 81 -7.84 3.39 -6.04
N THR A 82 -6.73 3.76 -5.44
CA THR A 82 -6.36 5.15 -5.11
C THR A 82 -4.94 5.49 -5.55
N LEU A 83 -4.54 5.03 -6.75
CA LEU A 83 -3.25 5.35 -7.32
C LEU A 83 -3.18 6.86 -7.62
N PRO A 84 -2.12 7.58 -7.14
CA PRO A 84 -2.05 9.03 -7.26
C PRO A 84 -1.77 9.54 -8.67
N TYR A 85 -1.17 8.73 -9.53
CA TYR A 85 -0.80 9.17 -10.89
C TYR A 85 -1.59 8.40 -11.94
N ALA A 86 -2.28 9.16 -12.80
CA ALA A 86 -3.01 8.61 -13.96
C ALA A 86 -2.15 8.59 -15.23
N ASP A 87 -1.16 9.47 -15.33
CA ASP A 87 -0.32 9.70 -16.50
C ASP A 87 1.04 9.02 -16.46
N ARG A 88 1.35 8.34 -15.36
CA ARG A 88 2.60 7.60 -15.18
C ARG A 88 2.39 6.35 -14.33
N GLN A 89 3.29 5.40 -14.50
CA GLN A 89 3.20 4.11 -13.82
C GLN A 89 3.66 4.22 -12.37
N ASN A 90 2.75 3.99 -11.45
CA ASN A 90 3.00 4.09 -10.00
C ASN A 90 3.93 2.97 -9.50
N ALA A 91 3.76 1.75 -10.02
CA ALA A 91 4.61 0.61 -9.65
C ALA A 91 6.09 0.84 -9.98
N SER A 92 6.41 1.55 -11.06
CA SER A 92 7.79 1.87 -11.40
C SER A 92 8.43 2.86 -10.43
N ILE A 93 7.65 3.78 -9.86
CA ILE A 93 8.13 4.68 -8.81
C ILE A 93 8.49 3.89 -7.55
N VAL A 94 7.64 2.93 -7.15
CA VAL A 94 7.91 2.04 -6.02
C VAL A 94 9.16 1.20 -6.28
N ALA A 95 9.27 0.60 -7.46
CA ALA A 95 10.43 -0.21 -7.84
C ALA A 95 11.74 0.58 -7.77
N ALA A 96 11.77 1.80 -8.32
CA ALA A 96 12.92 2.69 -8.29
C ALA A 96 13.27 3.12 -6.85
N ALA A 97 12.30 3.50 -6.06
CA ALA A 97 12.49 3.89 -4.66
C ALA A 97 13.05 2.75 -3.80
N LEU A 98 12.62 1.51 -4.05
CA LEU A 98 13.14 0.31 -3.38
C LEU A 98 14.53 -0.11 -3.86
N GLY A 99 15.10 0.56 -4.89
CA GLY A 99 16.40 0.21 -5.47
C GLY A 99 16.39 -1.13 -6.18
N LEU A 100 15.26 -1.52 -6.76
CA LEU A 100 15.15 -2.68 -7.62
C LEU A 100 15.70 -2.33 -9.02
N GLY A 101 16.21 -3.32 -9.74
CA GLY A 101 16.93 -3.11 -11.00
C GLY A 101 16.12 -2.37 -12.09
N GLU A 102 16.82 -1.72 -13.03
CA GLU A 102 16.20 -0.92 -14.10
C GLU A 102 15.39 -1.75 -15.12
N ARG A 103 15.62 -3.06 -15.18
CA ARG A 103 14.94 -3.97 -16.13
C ARG A 103 13.73 -4.69 -15.53
N ILE A 104 13.23 -4.18 -14.42
CA ILE A 104 12.10 -4.79 -13.72
C ILE A 104 10.78 -4.49 -14.46
N SER A 105 9.94 -5.49 -14.58
CA SER A 105 8.58 -5.31 -15.09
C SER A 105 7.71 -4.63 -14.02
N SER A 106 7.01 -3.58 -14.38
CA SER A 106 6.16 -2.82 -13.46
C SER A 106 4.74 -2.74 -14.01
N VAL A 107 3.74 -3.04 -13.17
CA VAL A 107 2.33 -3.04 -13.58
C VAL A 107 1.48 -2.42 -12.47
N ASP A 108 0.65 -1.46 -12.85
CA ASP A 108 -0.42 -0.92 -12.00
C ASP A 108 -1.72 -1.70 -12.25
N LEU A 109 -2.41 -2.05 -11.17
CA LEU A 109 -3.70 -2.72 -11.18
C LEU A 109 -4.70 -1.88 -10.36
N SER A 110 -5.82 -1.46 -10.96
CA SER A 110 -6.88 -0.67 -10.32
C SER A 110 -8.27 -1.16 -10.72
#